data_ccb8a25a6d97c1c3dd62f623b833c523
#
_entry.id   ccb8a25a6d97c1c3dd62f623b833c523
#
_cell.length_a   1.000
_cell.length_b   1.000
_cell.length_c   1.000
_cell.angle_alpha   90.00
_cell.angle_beta   90.00
_cell.angle_gamma   90.00
#
_symmetry.space_group_name_H-M   'P 1'
#
loop_
_entity.id
_entity.type
_entity.pdbx_description
1 polymer ?
#
loop_
_entity_poly.entity_id
_entity_poly.type
_entity_poly.pdbx_seq_one_letter_code
_entity_poly.pdbx_strand_id
1 'polypeptide(L)'
;MEKQSLADSEHKIFGYSTALALLSILLVSCGYIPKLLPDVNIKTVQIVASSKANQGFPVAVDVVVVNDEILIKTIEGLSAKDWFSGRQQFLTDHSETTVIISREVVPGKRAPIIELARSTRVNAKAVFIFANYIDQSVNRLKIDFIEEAQVVLSPNTIELVTN
;
A
#
# COMPACT_ATOMS: atom_id res chain seq x y z
N MET A 1 22.50 -70.53 -1.15
CA MET A 1 21.92 -69.67 -0.16
C MET A 1 22.54 -68.26 -0.15
N GLU A 2 23.75 -68.09 -0.70
CA GLU A 2 24.50 -66.79 -0.65
C GLU A 2 24.03 -65.73 -1.67
N LYS A 3 23.57 -66.14 -2.86
CA LYS A 3 23.11 -65.19 -3.91
C LYS A 3 21.80 -64.47 -3.62
N GLN A 4 20.91 -65.03 -2.82
CA GLN A 4 19.63 -64.38 -2.46
C GLN A 4 19.79 -63.30 -1.41
N SER A 5 20.79 -63.36 -0.55
CA SER A 5 21.07 -62.38 0.48
C SER A 5 21.62 -61.09 -0.11
N LEU A 6 22.43 -61.16 -1.17
CA LEU A 6 23.01 -59.99 -1.85
C LEU A 6 21.96 -59.20 -2.63
N ALA A 7 21.02 -59.87 -3.31
CA ALA A 7 19.93 -59.21 -4.05
C ALA A 7 18.96 -58.42 -3.15
N ASP A 8 18.68 -58.96 -1.96
CA ASP A 8 17.79 -58.31 -0.99
C ASP A 8 18.41 -57.07 -0.34
N SER A 9 19.75 -57.06 -0.21
CA SER A 9 20.50 -55.91 0.28
C SER A 9 20.54 -54.75 -0.74
N GLU A 10 20.69 -55.06 -2.02
CA GLU A 10 20.73 -54.02 -3.07
C GLU A 10 19.35 -53.32 -3.24
N HIS A 11 18.25 -54.04 -3.16
CA HIS A 11 16.92 -53.46 -3.25
C HIS A 11 16.59 -52.54 -2.06
N LYS A 12 17.07 -52.85 -0.87
CA LYS A 12 16.89 -52.01 0.31
C LYS A 12 17.70 -50.70 0.20
N ILE A 13 18.94 -50.76 -0.26
CA ILE A 13 19.81 -49.58 -0.42
C ILE A 13 19.23 -48.65 -1.49
N PHE A 14 18.73 -49.19 -2.60
CA PHE A 14 18.14 -48.41 -3.67
C PHE A 14 16.83 -47.70 -3.20
N GLY A 15 16.01 -48.38 -2.39
CA GLY A 15 14.79 -47.80 -1.81
C GLY A 15 15.06 -46.61 -0.86
N TYR A 16 16.09 -46.68 -0.04
CA TYR A 16 16.46 -45.56 0.87
C TYR A 16 17.06 -44.39 0.11
N SER A 17 17.80 -44.62 -0.95
CA SER A 17 18.38 -43.57 -1.79
C SER A 17 17.31 -42.76 -2.52
N THR A 18 16.28 -43.40 -3.06
CA THR A 18 15.16 -42.70 -3.72
C THR A 18 14.25 -41.99 -2.73
N ALA A 19 14.01 -42.54 -1.54
CA ALA A 19 13.25 -41.91 -0.50
C ALA A 19 13.95 -40.66 0.07
N LEU A 20 15.28 -40.71 0.22
CA LEU A 20 16.09 -39.58 0.68
C LEU A 20 16.12 -38.45 -0.37
N ALA A 21 16.20 -38.79 -1.67
CA ALA A 21 16.15 -37.83 -2.76
C ALA A 21 14.76 -37.12 -2.87
N LEU A 22 13.66 -37.85 -2.64
CA LEU A 22 12.32 -37.28 -2.61
C LEU A 22 12.12 -36.37 -1.41
N LEU A 23 12.66 -36.70 -0.25
CA LEU A 23 12.57 -35.88 0.96
C LEU A 23 13.36 -34.56 0.82
N SER A 24 14.50 -34.59 0.14
CA SER A 24 15.27 -33.35 -0.10
C SER A 24 14.60 -32.38 -1.06
N ILE A 25 13.78 -32.84 -2.01
CA ILE A 25 12.99 -31.99 -2.92
C ILE A 25 11.87 -31.28 -2.16
N LEU A 26 11.28 -31.89 -1.14
CA LEU A 26 10.25 -31.28 -0.31
C LEU A 26 10.79 -30.13 0.58
N LEU A 27 12.07 -30.15 0.93
CA LEU A 27 12.69 -29.12 1.78
C LEU A 27 13.08 -27.86 1.01
N VAL A 28 13.24 -27.92 -0.31
CA VAL A 28 13.60 -26.76 -1.15
C VAL A 28 12.38 -25.88 -1.50
N SER A 29 11.16 -26.39 -1.35
CA SER A 29 9.94 -25.62 -1.66
C SER A 29 9.51 -24.64 -0.56
N CYS A 30 10.24 -24.54 0.54
CA CYS A 30 9.85 -23.77 1.74
C CYS A 30 10.32 -22.29 1.72
N GLY A 31 10.61 -21.69 0.56
CA GLY A 31 11.18 -20.35 0.47
C GLY A 31 10.30 -19.26 -0.13
N TYR A 32 9.16 -19.58 -0.73
CA TYR A 32 8.30 -18.59 -1.36
C TYR A 32 6.87 -18.66 -0.79
N ILE A 33 6.69 -18.09 0.39
CA ILE A 33 5.33 -17.80 0.86
C ILE A 33 4.94 -16.45 0.23
N PRO A 34 4.03 -16.44 -0.77
CA PRO A 34 3.56 -15.17 -1.31
C PRO A 34 2.91 -14.38 -0.17
N LYS A 35 3.24 -13.10 -0.05
CA LYS A 35 2.66 -12.18 0.92
C LYS A 35 1.15 -12.11 0.68
N LEU A 36 0.38 -12.83 1.49
CA LEU A 36 -1.07 -12.97 1.34
C LEU A 36 -1.84 -11.76 1.89
N LEU A 37 -1.23 -11.00 2.80
CA LEU A 37 -1.86 -9.84 3.43
C LEU A 37 -1.14 -8.56 3.04
N PRO A 38 -1.87 -7.49 2.72
CA PRO A 38 -1.29 -6.18 2.47
C PRO A 38 -0.70 -5.58 3.76
N ASP A 39 0.32 -4.72 3.62
CA ASP A 39 0.88 -3.95 4.75
C ASP A 39 -0.07 -2.82 5.17
N VAL A 40 -0.98 -2.45 4.28
CA VAL A 40 -1.98 -1.39 4.51
C VAL A 40 -3.37 -1.99 4.60
N ASN A 41 -4.18 -1.51 5.54
CA ASN A 41 -5.55 -1.99 5.75
C ASN A 41 -6.58 -1.22 4.92
N ILE A 42 -6.25 0.00 4.51
CA ILE A 42 -7.18 0.93 3.84
C ILE A 42 -7.80 0.32 2.57
N LYS A 43 -9.12 0.33 2.49
CA LYS A 43 -9.91 -0.13 1.34
C LYS A 43 -10.62 1.01 0.65
N THR A 44 -11.19 1.92 1.45
CA THR A 44 -11.98 3.03 0.92
C THR A 44 -11.60 4.35 1.57
N VAL A 45 -11.68 5.42 0.76
CA VAL A 45 -11.50 6.80 1.23
C VAL A 45 -12.71 7.62 0.81
N GLN A 46 -13.42 8.17 1.78
CA GLN A 46 -14.49 9.12 1.57
C GLN A 46 -14.01 10.52 1.96
N ILE A 47 -14.11 11.48 1.06
CA ILE A 47 -13.71 12.85 1.31
C ILE A 47 -14.97 13.73 1.35
N VAL A 48 -15.10 14.52 2.41
CA VAL A 48 -16.22 15.45 2.63
C VAL A 48 -15.66 16.84 2.92
N ALA A 49 -16.05 17.85 2.14
CA ALA A 49 -15.64 19.22 2.40
C ALA A 49 -16.72 19.99 3.18
N SER A 50 -16.31 20.66 4.25
CA SER A 50 -17.18 21.63 4.92
C SER A 50 -17.50 22.79 3.97
N SER A 51 -18.62 23.48 4.19
CA SER A 51 -19.00 24.64 3.38
C SER A 51 -18.01 25.80 3.46
N LYS A 52 -17.16 25.81 4.50
CA LYS A 52 -16.11 26.82 4.73
C LYS A 52 -14.73 26.32 4.41
N ALA A 53 -14.57 25.11 3.85
CA ALA A 53 -13.26 24.57 3.48
C ALA A 53 -12.53 25.53 2.53
N ASN A 54 -11.22 25.70 2.77
CA ASN A 54 -10.33 26.45 1.90
C ASN A 54 -10.89 27.84 1.50
N GLN A 55 -11.49 28.55 2.44
CA GLN A 55 -12.08 29.88 2.21
C GLN A 55 -13.15 29.90 1.11
N GLY A 56 -13.82 28.78 0.84
CA GLY A 56 -14.82 28.64 -0.21
C GLY A 56 -14.28 28.22 -1.59
N PHE A 57 -12.97 28.05 -1.74
CA PHE A 57 -12.36 27.58 -2.98
C PHE A 57 -12.25 26.05 -3.01
N PRO A 58 -12.33 25.43 -4.20
CA PRO A 58 -12.09 23.99 -4.34
C PRO A 58 -10.75 23.56 -3.76
N VAL A 59 -10.71 22.34 -3.22
CA VAL A 59 -9.51 21.75 -2.65
C VAL A 59 -9.05 20.60 -3.56
N ALA A 60 -7.85 20.72 -4.10
CA ALA A 60 -7.21 19.57 -4.77
C ALA A 60 -6.72 18.59 -3.69
N VAL A 61 -7.08 17.32 -3.84
CA VAL A 61 -6.71 16.25 -2.91
C VAL A 61 -6.08 15.10 -3.68
N ASP A 62 -4.91 14.67 -3.25
CA ASP A 62 -4.23 13.48 -3.77
C ASP A 62 -4.22 12.39 -2.70
N VAL A 63 -4.70 11.18 -3.06
CA VAL A 63 -4.47 9.95 -2.33
C VAL A 63 -3.26 9.27 -2.96
N VAL A 64 -2.18 9.14 -2.18
CA VAL A 64 -0.87 8.67 -2.64
C VAL A 64 -0.58 7.31 -2.02
N VAL A 65 -0.55 6.27 -2.87
CA VAL A 65 -0.20 4.90 -2.47
C VAL A 65 1.27 4.68 -2.80
N VAL A 66 2.05 4.30 -1.80
CA VAL A 66 3.50 4.13 -1.89
C VAL A 66 3.86 2.66 -1.75
N ASN A 67 4.57 2.11 -2.73
CA ASN A 67 4.97 0.70 -2.77
C ASN A 67 6.44 0.48 -2.35
N ASP A 68 7.19 1.56 -2.10
CA ASP A 68 8.60 1.52 -1.70
C ASP A 68 8.78 2.10 -0.28
N GLU A 69 9.34 1.30 0.62
CA GLU A 69 9.59 1.71 2.01
C GLU A 69 10.57 2.89 2.13
N ILE A 70 11.51 3.01 1.20
CA ILE A 70 12.52 4.08 1.20
C ILE A 70 11.84 5.45 1.01
N LEU A 71 10.78 5.51 0.19
CA LEU A 71 10.06 6.74 -0.11
C LEU A 71 9.17 7.23 1.05
N ILE A 72 8.80 6.35 1.98
CA ILE A 72 7.88 6.70 3.08
C ILE A 72 8.40 7.88 3.87
N LYS A 73 9.66 7.85 4.31
CA LYS A 73 10.27 8.92 5.10
C LYS A 73 10.33 10.25 4.34
N THR A 74 10.62 10.18 3.05
CA THR A 74 10.63 11.37 2.18
C THR A 74 9.25 12.00 2.12
N ILE A 75 8.21 11.20 1.86
CA ILE A 75 6.82 11.66 1.75
C ILE A 75 6.29 12.15 3.11
N GLU A 76 6.64 11.48 4.20
CA GLU A 76 6.30 11.90 5.56
C GLU A 76 6.89 13.28 5.93
N GLY A 77 7.98 13.69 5.30
CA GLY A 77 8.60 14.99 5.50
C GLY A 77 7.94 16.13 4.71
N LEU A 78 7.11 15.84 3.70
CA LEU A 78 6.52 16.85 2.84
C LEU A 78 5.27 17.48 3.45
N SER A 79 5.14 18.79 3.32
CA SER A 79 3.85 19.47 3.45
C SER A 79 3.00 19.27 2.18
N ALA A 80 1.70 19.57 2.24
CA ALA A 80 0.87 19.54 1.04
C ALA A 80 1.38 20.51 -0.04
N LYS A 81 1.85 21.69 0.36
CA LYS A 81 2.47 22.66 -0.56
C LYS A 81 3.66 22.06 -1.30
N ASP A 82 4.58 21.44 -0.57
CA ASP A 82 5.79 20.84 -1.17
C ASP A 82 5.41 19.69 -2.10
N TRP A 83 4.44 18.85 -1.67
CA TRP A 83 3.91 17.80 -2.50
C TRP A 83 3.34 18.32 -3.82
N PHE A 84 2.37 19.24 -3.78
CA PHE A 84 1.74 19.77 -5.00
C PHE A 84 2.70 20.55 -5.89
N SER A 85 3.73 21.16 -5.33
CA SER A 85 4.76 21.87 -6.10
C SER A 85 5.72 20.91 -6.84
N GLY A 86 6.06 19.78 -6.20
CA GLY A 86 7.04 18.82 -6.72
C GLY A 86 6.44 17.54 -7.34
N ARG A 87 5.11 17.32 -7.25
CA ARG A 87 4.49 16.03 -7.57
C ARG A 87 4.75 15.53 -9.00
N GLN A 88 4.83 16.44 -9.97
CA GLN A 88 5.05 16.05 -11.36
C GLN A 88 6.44 15.42 -11.55
N GLN A 89 7.46 16.02 -10.96
CA GLN A 89 8.82 15.46 -10.96
C GLN A 89 8.86 14.16 -10.17
N PHE A 90 8.24 14.14 -9.00
CA PHE A 90 8.14 12.94 -8.17
C PHE A 90 7.52 11.75 -8.92
N LEU A 91 6.43 11.97 -9.66
CA LEU A 91 5.79 10.94 -10.48
C LEU A 91 6.69 10.46 -11.62
N THR A 92 7.46 11.36 -12.23
CA THR A 92 8.41 10.99 -13.27
C THR A 92 9.48 10.05 -12.73
N ASP A 93 9.98 10.35 -11.53
CA ASP A 93 11.08 9.61 -10.90
C ASP A 93 10.62 8.28 -10.25
N HIS A 94 9.34 8.19 -9.82
CA HIS A 94 8.81 7.10 -9.01
C HIS A 94 7.49 6.50 -9.55
N SER A 95 7.28 6.55 -10.86
CA SER A 95 6.03 6.08 -11.52
C SER A 95 5.71 4.61 -11.27
N GLU A 96 6.73 3.76 -11.10
CA GLU A 96 6.54 2.32 -10.85
C GLU A 96 6.22 2.00 -9.40
N THR A 97 6.61 2.88 -8.47
CA THR A 97 6.50 2.64 -7.02
C THR A 97 5.44 3.50 -6.33
N THR A 98 4.76 4.37 -7.09
CA THR A 98 3.77 5.29 -6.54
C THR A 98 2.52 5.36 -7.42
N VAL A 99 1.35 5.24 -6.79
CA VAL A 99 0.05 5.46 -7.44
C VAL A 99 -0.62 6.67 -6.82
N ILE A 100 -1.10 7.61 -7.66
CA ILE A 100 -1.81 8.80 -7.21
C ILE A 100 -3.23 8.79 -7.75
N ILE A 101 -4.20 9.05 -6.87
CA ILE A 101 -5.60 9.22 -7.20
C ILE A 101 -5.99 10.65 -6.81
N SER A 102 -6.13 11.53 -7.82
CA SER A 102 -6.45 12.94 -7.60
C SER A 102 -7.95 13.20 -7.63
N ARG A 103 -8.40 14.10 -6.77
CA ARG A 103 -9.77 14.64 -6.73
C ARG A 103 -9.73 16.15 -6.52
N GLU A 104 -10.70 16.84 -7.09
CA GLU A 104 -11.03 18.21 -6.71
C GLU A 104 -12.35 18.19 -5.96
N VAL A 105 -12.37 18.77 -4.75
CA VAL A 105 -13.54 18.72 -3.87
C VAL A 105 -14.05 20.14 -3.62
N VAL A 106 -15.28 20.39 -4.05
CA VAL A 106 -15.94 21.68 -3.86
C VAL A 106 -16.45 21.81 -2.41
N PRO A 107 -16.25 22.95 -1.73
CA PRO A 107 -16.78 23.19 -0.39
C PRO A 107 -18.27 22.88 -0.28
N GLY A 108 -18.65 22.23 0.82
CA GLY A 108 -20.02 21.77 1.08
C GLY A 108 -20.41 20.50 0.31
N LYS A 109 -19.49 19.87 -0.43
CA LYS A 109 -19.75 18.65 -1.21
C LYS A 109 -18.95 17.46 -0.68
N ARG A 110 -19.39 16.28 -1.13
CA ARG A 110 -18.72 15.01 -0.90
C ARG A 110 -18.15 14.50 -2.24
N ALA A 111 -16.91 14.08 -2.25
CA ALA A 111 -16.33 13.44 -3.41
C ALA A 111 -16.88 12.01 -3.58
N PRO A 112 -16.89 11.43 -4.79
CA PRO A 112 -17.10 10.01 -4.97
C PRO A 112 -16.13 9.20 -4.12
N ILE A 113 -16.60 8.07 -3.58
CA ILE A 113 -15.76 7.16 -2.81
C ILE A 113 -14.59 6.69 -3.68
N ILE A 114 -13.39 6.73 -3.11
CA ILE A 114 -12.20 6.17 -3.72
C ILE A 114 -12.03 4.76 -3.17
N GLU A 115 -12.15 3.76 -4.04
CA GLU A 115 -11.88 2.36 -3.72
C GLU A 115 -10.46 2.00 -4.15
N LEU A 116 -9.66 1.51 -3.20
CA LEU A 116 -8.32 1.02 -3.47
C LEU A 116 -8.39 -0.46 -3.85
N ALA A 117 -8.22 -0.77 -5.12
CA ALA A 117 -8.23 -2.13 -5.63
C ALA A 117 -7.23 -3.02 -4.86
N ARG A 118 -7.54 -4.31 -4.70
CA ARG A 118 -6.65 -5.25 -4.01
C ARG A 118 -5.25 -5.28 -4.64
N SER A 119 -5.16 -5.24 -5.97
CA SER A 119 -3.89 -5.19 -6.70
C SER A 119 -3.00 -4.02 -6.30
N THR A 120 -3.60 -2.85 -6.06
CA THR A 120 -2.91 -1.65 -5.59
C THR A 120 -2.45 -1.80 -4.14
N ARG A 121 -3.29 -2.42 -3.28
CA ARG A 121 -3.02 -2.54 -1.83
C ARG A 121 -1.99 -3.61 -1.47
N VAL A 122 -1.91 -4.71 -2.23
CA VAL A 122 -1.02 -5.85 -1.93
C VAL A 122 0.45 -5.44 -1.87
N ASN A 123 0.86 -4.51 -2.72
CA ASN A 123 2.23 -4.01 -2.77
C ASN A 123 2.41 -2.71 -1.96
N ALA A 124 1.31 -2.08 -1.52
CA ALA A 124 1.36 -0.82 -0.80
C ALA A 124 2.06 -0.98 0.56
N LYS A 125 2.93 -0.03 0.87
CA LYS A 125 3.67 0.08 2.13
C LYS A 125 3.13 1.21 3.01
N ALA A 126 2.58 2.25 2.37
CA ALA A 126 1.92 3.36 3.04
C ALA A 126 0.89 4.03 2.12
N VAL A 127 -0.08 4.71 2.72
CA VAL A 127 -1.05 5.54 2.01
C VAL A 127 -1.16 6.89 2.68
N PHE A 128 -0.95 7.95 1.89
CA PHE A 128 -1.03 9.32 2.34
C PHE A 128 -2.17 10.07 1.63
N ILE A 129 -2.67 11.08 2.29
CA ILE A 129 -3.58 12.07 1.70
C ILE A 129 -2.94 13.44 1.84
N PHE A 130 -2.88 14.18 0.74
CA PHE A 130 -2.49 15.57 0.70
C PHE A 130 -3.66 16.41 0.22
N ALA A 131 -3.90 17.55 0.87
CA ALA A 131 -4.93 18.50 0.48
C ALA A 131 -4.33 19.89 0.29
N ASN A 132 -4.49 20.45 -0.90
CA ASN A 132 -3.91 21.73 -1.29
C ASN A 132 -4.81 22.89 -0.86
N TYR A 133 -4.50 23.45 0.29
CA TYR A 133 -5.17 24.64 0.83
C TYR A 133 -4.42 25.92 0.44
N ILE A 134 -5.18 27.02 0.34
CA ILE A 134 -4.59 28.37 0.20
C ILE A 134 -3.71 28.67 1.40
N ASP A 135 -4.17 28.32 2.60
CA ASP A 135 -3.38 28.39 3.82
C ASP A 135 -2.39 27.22 3.87
N GLN A 136 -1.10 27.56 3.88
CA GLN A 136 0.00 26.63 3.64
C GLN A 136 0.38 25.80 4.89
N SER A 137 -0.60 25.21 5.56
CA SER A 137 -0.36 24.26 6.64
C SER A 137 0.08 22.88 6.10
N VAL A 138 0.45 21.96 7.00
CA VAL A 138 0.97 20.63 6.62
C VAL A 138 -0.02 19.84 5.76
N ASN A 139 -1.32 19.86 6.10
CA ASN A 139 -2.45 19.26 5.36
C ASN A 139 -2.15 17.90 4.73
N ARG A 140 -1.51 17.02 5.51
CA ARG A 140 -1.16 15.64 5.17
C ARG A 140 -1.69 14.69 6.24
N LEU A 141 -2.25 13.56 5.82
CA LEU A 141 -2.62 12.44 6.67
C LEU A 141 -1.94 11.16 6.19
N LYS A 142 -1.61 10.25 7.11
CA LYS A 142 -1.23 8.87 6.83
C LYS A 142 -2.37 7.96 7.31
N ILE A 143 -2.87 7.08 6.42
CA ILE A 143 -4.13 6.37 6.63
C ILE A 143 -4.02 4.85 6.46
N ASP A 144 -2.83 4.29 6.44
CA ASP A 144 -2.54 2.86 6.16
C ASP A 144 -3.25 1.89 7.12
N PHE A 145 -3.50 2.30 8.37
CA PHE A 145 -4.03 1.42 9.43
C PHE A 145 -5.55 1.36 9.51
N ILE A 146 -6.26 2.17 8.73
CA ILE A 146 -7.72 2.31 8.77
C ILE A 146 -8.32 1.61 7.57
N GLU A 147 -9.35 0.78 7.77
CA GLU A 147 -9.98 0.06 6.68
C GLU A 147 -10.85 0.97 5.81
N GLU A 148 -11.62 1.84 6.44
CA GLU A 148 -12.49 2.82 5.80
C GLU A 148 -12.20 4.21 6.38
N ALA A 149 -11.54 5.07 5.60
CA ALA A 149 -11.19 6.41 6.03
C ALA A 149 -12.25 7.41 5.60
N GLN A 150 -12.77 8.16 6.57
CA GLN A 150 -13.53 9.36 6.28
C GLN A 150 -12.65 10.59 6.57
N VAL A 151 -12.37 11.36 5.53
CA VAL A 151 -11.56 12.56 5.59
C VAL A 151 -12.45 13.78 5.46
N VAL A 152 -12.36 14.69 6.43
CA VAL A 152 -13.09 15.95 6.44
C VAL A 152 -12.13 17.08 6.10
N LEU A 153 -12.47 17.83 5.06
CA LEU A 153 -11.82 19.07 4.70
C LEU A 153 -12.48 20.20 5.52
N SER A 154 -11.84 20.56 6.63
CA SER A 154 -12.23 21.66 7.52
C SER A 154 -11.83 23.01 6.92
N PRO A 155 -12.14 24.17 7.53
CA PRO A 155 -11.81 25.48 6.92
C PRO A 155 -10.35 25.63 6.52
N ASN A 156 -9.38 25.16 7.32
CA ASN A 156 -7.95 25.40 7.12
C ASN A 156 -7.11 24.12 7.22
N THR A 157 -7.73 22.95 7.46
CA THR A 157 -6.99 21.70 7.68
C THR A 157 -7.80 20.49 7.22
N ILE A 158 -7.11 19.37 7.10
CA ILE A 158 -7.73 18.05 6.88
C ILE A 158 -7.75 17.26 8.19
N GLU A 159 -8.83 16.55 8.41
CA GLU A 159 -9.04 15.76 9.62
C GLU A 159 -9.51 14.35 9.25
N LEU A 160 -9.02 13.36 10.00
CA LEU A 160 -9.48 11.99 9.89
C LEU A 160 -10.57 11.77 10.94
N VAL A 161 -11.74 11.34 10.49
CA VAL A 161 -12.83 10.94 11.38
C VAL A 161 -12.73 9.44 11.61
N THR A 162 -12.46 9.05 12.85
CA THR A 162 -12.50 7.66 13.31
C THR A 162 -13.84 7.43 14.02
N ASN A 163 -14.61 6.48 13.54
CA ASN A 163 -15.83 6.02 14.21
C ASN A 163 -15.49 5.06 15.34
#